data_1d2997811737ec38cb93ed1268e82cb0
#
_entry.id   1d2997811737ec38cb93ed1268e82cb0
#
_cell.length_a   1.000
_cell.length_b   1.000
_cell.length_c   1.000
_cell.angle_alpha   90.00
_cell.angle_beta   90.00
_cell.angle_gamma   90.00
#
_symmetry.space_group_name_H-M   'P 1'
#
loop_
_entity.id
_entity.type
_entity.pdbx_description
1 polymer ?
#
loop_
_entity_poly.entity_id
_entity_poly.type
_entity_poly.pdbx_seq_one_letter_code
_entity_poly.pdbx_strand_id
1 'polypeptide(L)'
;VFVQSNEFYWNSGIFVWHVKTIMKAFHEMMAEVCPQVECDMPKFSTCPNSSIDYSIMEKADNVYVLLCDFGWADIGTWNALYDASPKDENQNVTTHSNALLYNCKDNIIMTPKDKLVVVQDLEGYLVAEQGNALLICKKDDQNAIRKFVNDAEMKFGELYS
;
A
#
# COMPACT_ATOMS: atom_id res chain seq x y z
N VAL A 1 0.87 17.68 14.84
CA VAL A 1 1.62 18.25 15.97
C VAL A 1 3.11 17.88 15.86
N PHE A 2 3.49 16.60 15.74
CA PHE A 2 4.91 16.18 15.73
C PHE A 2 5.73 16.78 14.57
N VAL A 3 5.22 16.71 13.33
CA VAL A 3 5.93 17.25 12.14
C VAL A 3 6.10 18.78 12.21
N GLN A 4 5.19 19.48 12.89
CA GLN A 4 5.26 20.96 13.05
C GLN A 4 6.32 21.43 14.06
N SER A 5 6.87 20.51 14.88
CA SER A 5 7.95 20.83 15.81
C SER A 5 9.32 20.94 15.14
N ASN A 6 9.48 20.53 13.89
CA ASN A 6 10.73 20.37 13.16
C ASN A 6 11.73 19.39 13.80
N GLU A 7 11.25 18.58 14.73
CA GLU A 7 12.06 17.51 15.35
C GLU A 7 11.78 16.13 14.73
N PHE A 8 10.66 16.02 13.99
CA PHE A 8 10.20 14.77 13.38
C PHE A 8 9.91 14.99 11.90
N TYR A 9 10.23 13.98 11.11
CA TYR A 9 10.01 13.96 9.66
C TYR A 9 9.26 12.69 9.27
N TRP A 10 8.50 12.76 8.18
CA TRP A 10 7.89 11.57 7.59
C TRP A 10 8.97 10.69 6.96
N ASN A 11 9.00 9.43 7.36
CA ASN A 11 9.81 8.43 6.70
C ASN A 11 9.10 7.99 5.41
N SER A 12 9.74 8.21 4.27
CA SER A 12 9.21 7.81 2.97
C SER A 12 9.35 6.31 2.69
N GLY A 13 10.07 5.57 3.52
CA GLY A 13 10.41 4.19 3.25
C GLY A 13 11.41 4.01 2.10
N ILE A 14 12.02 5.09 1.62
CA ILE A 14 13.03 5.04 0.56
C ILE A 14 14.42 5.04 1.20
N PHE A 15 15.12 3.92 1.04
CA PHE A 15 16.47 3.74 1.60
C PHE A 15 17.49 3.59 0.49
N VAL A 16 18.66 4.23 0.67
CA VAL A 16 19.80 4.12 -0.24
C VAL A 16 21.01 3.72 0.56
N TRP A 17 21.63 2.62 0.21
CA TRP A 17 22.83 2.11 0.89
C TRP A 17 23.77 1.37 -0.04
N HIS A 18 25.01 1.28 0.40
CA HIS A 18 25.97 0.39 -0.24
C HIS A 18 25.72 -1.06 0.23
N VAL A 19 25.72 -2.02 -0.71
CA VAL A 19 25.43 -3.44 -0.42
C VAL A 19 26.25 -3.99 0.74
N LYS A 20 27.54 -3.72 0.79
CA LYS A 20 28.41 -4.19 1.89
C LYS A 20 27.99 -3.63 3.25
N THR A 21 27.52 -2.38 3.29
CA THR A 21 27.10 -1.72 4.54
C THR A 21 25.82 -2.35 5.07
N ILE A 22 24.81 -2.54 4.21
CA ILE A 22 23.55 -3.14 4.65
C ILE A 22 23.73 -4.62 5.01
N MET A 23 24.53 -5.38 4.27
CA MET A 23 24.83 -6.77 4.61
C MET A 23 25.53 -6.88 5.98
N LYS A 24 26.48 -5.98 6.27
CA LYS A 24 27.11 -5.92 7.59
C LYS A 24 26.08 -5.63 8.68
N ALA A 25 25.17 -4.68 8.47
CA ALA A 25 24.10 -4.37 9.43
C ALA A 25 23.17 -5.57 9.67
N PHE A 26 22.80 -6.32 8.63
CA PHE A 26 22.05 -7.57 8.78
C PHE A 26 22.78 -8.59 9.64
N HIS A 27 24.09 -8.82 9.40
CA HIS A 27 24.89 -9.75 10.20
C HIS A 27 24.98 -9.35 11.69
N GLU A 28 25.12 -8.05 11.96
CA GLU A 28 25.31 -7.55 13.31
C GLU A 28 24.01 -7.42 14.10
N MET A 29 22.90 -7.02 13.45
CA MET A 29 21.64 -6.63 14.10
C MET A 29 20.51 -7.63 13.90
N MET A 30 20.62 -8.50 12.91
CA MET A 30 19.63 -9.52 12.55
C MET A 30 20.30 -10.88 12.32
N ALA A 31 21.19 -11.28 13.23
CA ALA A 31 21.95 -12.53 13.12
C ALA A 31 21.06 -13.79 12.98
N GLU A 32 19.83 -13.76 13.48
CA GLU A 32 18.85 -14.84 13.33
C GLU A 32 18.28 -14.95 11.91
N VAL A 33 18.27 -13.86 11.16
CA VAL A 33 17.74 -13.80 9.78
C VAL A 33 18.83 -14.03 8.75
N CYS A 34 20.07 -13.61 9.06
CA CYS A 34 21.18 -13.59 8.12
C CYS A 34 21.51 -15.00 7.55
N PRO A 35 21.56 -16.09 8.33
CA PRO A 35 21.80 -17.41 7.80
C PRO A 35 20.71 -17.90 6.83
N GLN A 36 19.53 -17.28 6.88
CA GLN A 36 18.38 -17.63 6.05
C GLN A 36 18.37 -16.87 4.71
N VAL A 37 19.00 -15.68 4.68
CA VAL A 37 19.19 -14.89 3.46
C VAL A 37 20.32 -15.46 2.58
N GLU A 38 21.33 -16.08 3.19
CA GLU A 38 22.48 -16.68 2.49
C GLU A 38 22.22 -18.12 2.01
N CYS A 39 21.16 -18.79 2.52
CA CYS A 39 20.83 -20.16 2.16
C CYS A 39 19.68 -20.19 1.13
N ASP A 40 19.77 -21.15 0.19
CA ASP A 40 18.70 -21.42 -0.79
C ASP A 40 17.31 -21.60 -0.14
N MET A 41 16.51 -20.62 -0.32
CA MET A 41 15.06 -20.43 -0.33
C MET A 41 14.08 -21.18 0.61
N PRO A 42 14.25 -22.28 1.32
CA PRO A 42 13.11 -22.89 2.03
C PRO A 42 12.80 -22.28 3.40
N LYS A 43 13.59 -21.36 3.92
CA LYS A 43 13.48 -20.91 5.32
C LYS A 43 12.95 -19.50 5.56
N PHE A 44 12.48 -18.80 4.52
CA PHE A 44 11.89 -17.47 4.68
C PHE A 44 10.65 -17.46 5.59
N SER A 45 9.89 -18.55 5.60
CA SER A 45 8.70 -18.69 6.46
C SER A 45 9.00 -18.70 7.96
N THR A 46 10.26 -18.95 8.34
CA THR A 46 10.70 -18.96 9.74
C THR A 46 11.39 -17.67 10.17
N CYS A 47 11.55 -16.71 9.26
CA CYS A 47 12.13 -15.41 9.59
C CYS A 47 11.18 -14.61 10.49
N PRO A 48 11.70 -13.88 11.50
CA PRO A 48 10.90 -12.94 12.26
C PRO A 48 10.25 -11.90 11.34
N ASN A 49 8.96 -11.67 11.51
CA ASN A 49 8.25 -10.60 10.80
C ASN A 49 8.55 -9.26 11.47
N SER A 50 9.65 -8.63 11.05
CA SER A 50 10.11 -7.36 11.59
C SER A 50 10.48 -6.40 10.46
N SER A 51 10.04 -5.14 10.57
CA SER A 51 10.42 -4.07 9.64
C SER A 51 11.92 -3.77 9.76
N ILE A 52 12.54 -3.40 8.64
CA ILE A 52 13.92 -2.93 8.60
C ILE A 52 14.12 -1.66 9.44
N ASP A 53 13.09 -0.85 9.59
CA ASP A 53 13.11 0.35 10.45
C ASP A 53 13.45 -0.02 11.89
N TYR A 54 12.71 -0.96 12.48
CA TYR A 54 12.93 -1.40 13.87
C TYR A 54 14.16 -2.29 14.04
N SER A 55 14.45 -3.10 13.04
CA SER A 55 15.51 -4.11 13.15
C SER A 55 16.89 -3.55 12.92
N ILE A 56 17.02 -2.54 12.05
CA ILE A 56 18.30 -1.98 11.62
C ILE A 56 18.34 -0.47 11.84
N MET A 57 17.38 0.31 11.27
CA MET A 57 17.51 1.76 11.19
C MET A 57 17.49 2.43 12.56
N GLU A 58 16.69 1.94 13.52
CA GLU A 58 16.68 2.48 14.88
C GLU A 58 17.94 2.13 15.71
N LYS A 59 18.71 1.14 15.28
CA LYS A 59 19.88 0.63 16.02
C LYS A 59 21.21 1.07 15.42
N ALA A 60 21.21 1.45 14.15
CA ALA A 60 22.43 1.77 13.42
C ALA A 60 22.89 3.21 13.67
N ASP A 61 24.17 3.39 14.02
CA ASP A 61 24.76 4.69 14.35
C ASP A 61 25.12 5.53 13.10
N ASN A 62 25.05 4.93 11.91
CA ASN A 62 25.49 5.52 10.64
C ASN A 62 24.34 5.81 9.68
N VAL A 63 23.16 6.13 10.21
CA VAL A 63 21.98 6.53 9.44
C VAL A 63 22.02 8.03 9.21
N TYR A 64 21.79 8.43 7.96
CA TYR A 64 21.68 9.83 7.55
C TYR A 64 20.31 10.06 6.92
N VAL A 65 19.72 11.22 7.19
CA VAL A 65 18.42 11.63 6.64
C VAL A 65 18.63 12.75 5.64
N LEU A 66 18.11 12.56 4.43
CA LEU A 66 18.04 13.62 3.43
C LEU A 66 16.61 14.17 3.40
N LEU A 67 16.46 15.43 3.77
CA LEU A 67 15.18 16.12 3.70
C LEU A 67 14.83 16.45 2.25
N CYS A 68 13.66 16.03 1.81
CA CYS A 68 13.18 16.22 0.45
C CYS A 68 11.79 16.84 0.45
N ASP A 69 11.51 17.65 -0.57
CA ASP A 69 10.19 18.23 -0.86
C ASP A 69 9.85 17.93 -2.33
N PHE A 70 9.39 16.71 -2.59
CA PHE A 70 9.03 16.24 -3.94
C PHE A 70 7.59 15.71 -4.04
N GLY A 71 6.74 16.02 -3.05
CA GLY A 71 5.33 15.61 -3.08
C GLY A 71 5.15 14.10 -2.89
N TRP A 72 5.77 13.51 -1.87
CA TRP A 72 5.60 12.10 -1.53
C TRP A 72 4.25 11.85 -0.84
N ALA A 73 3.58 10.76 -1.22
CA ALA A 73 2.40 10.26 -0.55
C ALA A 73 2.47 8.72 -0.43
N ASP A 74 2.08 8.20 0.73
CA ASP A 74 1.91 6.76 0.91
C ASP A 74 0.56 6.33 0.35
N ILE A 75 0.57 5.60 -0.79
CA ILE A 75 -0.64 5.13 -1.48
C ILE A 75 -1.00 3.69 -1.04
N GLY A 76 -0.77 3.35 0.22
CA GLY A 76 -1.12 2.05 0.79
C GLY A 76 -2.62 1.86 1.09
N THR A 77 -3.46 2.87 0.84
CA THR A 77 -4.90 2.84 1.13
C THR A 77 -5.72 3.45 0.00
N TRP A 78 -7.00 3.07 -0.12
CA TRP A 78 -7.90 3.63 -1.12
C TRP A 78 -8.14 5.13 -0.94
N ASN A 79 -8.19 5.61 0.30
CA ASN A 79 -8.31 7.04 0.58
C ASN A 79 -7.06 7.80 0.17
N ALA A 80 -5.87 7.27 0.43
CA ALA A 80 -4.63 7.88 -0.04
C ALA A 80 -4.54 7.91 -1.58
N LEU A 81 -4.98 6.84 -2.26
CA LEU A 81 -5.12 6.81 -3.72
C LEU A 81 -6.11 7.88 -4.19
N TYR A 82 -7.26 8.00 -3.54
CA TYR A 82 -8.27 9.01 -3.85
C TYR A 82 -7.69 10.43 -3.72
N ASP A 83 -6.99 10.72 -2.62
CA ASP A 83 -6.41 12.04 -2.35
C ASP A 83 -5.33 12.43 -3.37
N ALA A 84 -4.50 11.46 -3.77
CA ALA A 84 -3.40 11.66 -4.72
C ALA A 84 -3.83 11.64 -6.21
N SER A 85 -5.06 11.21 -6.52
CA SER A 85 -5.54 11.06 -7.89
C SER A 85 -6.27 12.30 -8.40
N PRO A 86 -6.20 12.60 -9.72
CA PRO A 86 -7.05 13.61 -10.34
C PRO A 86 -8.52 13.21 -10.24
N LYS A 87 -9.37 14.21 -9.99
CA LYS A 87 -10.81 14.05 -9.77
C LYS A 87 -11.58 14.76 -10.89
N ASP A 88 -12.74 14.20 -11.25
CA ASP A 88 -13.69 14.89 -12.11
C ASP A 88 -14.44 16.03 -11.37
N GLU A 89 -15.36 16.73 -12.06
CA GLU A 89 -16.16 17.82 -11.50
C GLU A 89 -17.02 17.39 -10.30
N ASN A 90 -17.38 16.10 -10.23
CA ASN A 90 -18.17 15.50 -9.16
C ASN A 90 -17.30 14.77 -8.13
N GLN A 91 -16.00 15.03 -8.10
CA GLN A 91 -15.04 14.39 -7.17
C GLN A 91 -14.91 12.88 -7.36
N ASN A 92 -15.25 12.31 -8.51
CA ASN A 92 -14.95 10.92 -8.78
C ASN A 92 -13.52 10.75 -9.29
N VAL A 93 -12.88 9.67 -8.85
CA VAL A 93 -11.59 9.19 -9.35
C VAL A 93 -11.84 8.00 -10.27
N THR A 94 -11.43 8.09 -11.51
CA THR A 94 -11.48 7.00 -12.48
C THR A 94 -10.05 6.66 -12.90
N THR A 95 -9.55 5.54 -12.44
CA THR A 95 -8.16 5.13 -12.71
C THR A 95 -8.15 3.88 -13.58
N HIS A 96 -7.47 3.96 -14.72
CA HIS A 96 -7.31 2.87 -15.67
C HIS A 96 -8.61 2.23 -16.20
N SER A 97 -9.75 2.93 -16.09
CA SER A 97 -11.08 2.39 -16.39
C SER A 97 -11.74 3.14 -17.55
N ASN A 98 -12.54 2.40 -18.35
CA ASN A 98 -13.53 3.01 -19.22
C ASN A 98 -14.84 3.09 -18.44
N ALA A 99 -15.22 4.27 -17.94
CA ALA A 99 -16.38 4.43 -17.08
C ALA A 99 -17.35 5.48 -17.62
N LEU A 100 -18.65 5.17 -17.53
CA LEU A 100 -19.74 6.13 -17.69
C LEU A 100 -20.43 6.31 -16.33
N LEU A 101 -20.41 7.54 -15.82
CA LEU A 101 -20.91 7.86 -14.50
C LEU A 101 -22.13 8.78 -14.62
N TYR A 102 -23.27 8.36 -14.09
CA TYR A 102 -24.51 9.12 -14.07
C TYR A 102 -24.93 9.44 -12.63
N ASN A 103 -25.03 10.71 -12.28
CA ASN A 103 -25.36 11.16 -10.92
C ASN A 103 -24.43 10.58 -9.84
N CYS A 104 -23.16 10.36 -10.17
CA CYS A 104 -22.19 9.77 -9.27
C CYS A 104 -21.32 10.87 -8.64
N LYS A 105 -21.01 10.72 -7.35
CA LYS A 105 -20.18 11.67 -6.61
C LYS A 105 -19.26 10.97 -5.64
N ASP A 106 -18.02 11.48 -5.52
CA ASP A 106 -17.09 11.07 -4.49
C ASP A 106 -16.75 9.56 -4.51
N ASN A 107 -16.62 8.97 -5.71
CA ASN A 107 -16.35 7.55 -5.88
C ASN A 107 -14.93 7.29 -6.37
N ILE A 108 -14.48 6.05 -6.17
CA ILE A 108 -13.28 5.50 -6.81
C ILE A 108 -13.72 4.39 -7.75
N ILE A 109 -13.36 4.50 -9.03
CA ILE A 109 -13.64 3.47 -10.05
C ILE A 109 -12.31 2.99 -10.60
N MET A 110 -11.99 1.73 -10.37
CA MET A 110 -10.76 1.08 -10.82
C MET A 110 -11.07 -0.30 -11.40
N THR A 111 -11.15 -0.38 -12.71
CA THR A 111 -11.46 -1.62 -13.44
C THR A 111 -10.53 -1.79 -14.63
N PRO A 112 -10.35 -3.01 -15.16
CA PRO A 112 -9.54 -3.25 -16.35
C PRO A 112 -9.95 -2.39 -17.54
N LYS A 113 -8.99 -1.93 -18.34
CA LYS A 113 -9.21 -1.02 -19.50
C LYS A 113 -10.03 -1.64 -20.64
N ASP A 114 -10.08 -2.95 -20.71
CA ASP A 114 -10.84 -3.71 -21.71
C ASP A 114 -12.33 -3.84 -21.35
N LYS A 115 -12.74 -3.33 -20.18
CA LYS A 115 -14.13 -3.35 -19.72
C LYS A 115 -14.72 -1.95 -19.67
N LEU A 116 -16.00 -1.86 -20.03
CA LEU A 116 -16.83 -0.68 -19.80
C LEU A 116 -17.62 -0.87 -18.50
N VAL A 117 -17.51 0.10 -17.62
CA VAL A 117 -18.29 0.18 -16.39
C VAL A 117 -19.31 1.30 -16.51
N VAL A 118 -20.57 1.01 -16.26
CA VAL A 118 -21.65 2.00 -16.20
C VAL A 118 -22.18 2.03 -14.78
N VAL A 119 -22.12 3.21 -14.16
CA VAL A 119 -22.50 3.40 -12.75
C VAL A 119 -23.51 4.54 -12.67
N GLN A 120 -24.58 4.35 -11.90
CA GLN A 120 -25.58 5.36 -11.65
C GLN A 120 -25.89 5.49 -10.17
N ASP A 121 -26.08 6.74 -9.69
CA ASP A 121 -26.57 7.10 -8.36
C ASP A 121 -25.70 6.56 -7.20
N LEU A 122 -24.37 6.43 -7.39
CA LEU A 122 -23.46 6.08 -6.31
C LEU A 122 -22.76 7.33 -5.72
N GLU A 123 -22.66 7.37 -4.40
CA GLU A 123 -21.94 8.40 -3.65
C GLU A 123 -21.07 7.78 -2.54
N GLY A 124 -19.76 8.06 -2.58
CA GLY A 124 -18.79 7.59 -1.60
C GLY A 124 -18.48 6.09 -1.70
N TYR A 125 -18.45 5.53 -2.90
CA TYR A 125 -18.17 4.11 -3.12
C TYR A 125 -16.83 3.87 -3.77
N LEU A 126 -16.29 2.70 -3.46
CA LEU A 126 -15.23 2.04 -4.20
C LEU A 126 -15.85 0.98 -5.11
N VAL A 127 -15.53 1.04 -6.39
CA VAL A 127 -15.77 0.00 -7.40
C VAL A 127 -14.42 -0.43 -7.93
N ALA A 128 -13.95 -1.59 -7.54
CA ALA A 128 -12.64 -2.11 -7.93
C ALA A 128 -12.76 -3.53 -8.48
N GLU A 129 -12.10 -3.80 -9.59
CA GLU A 129 -12.06 -5.13 -10.19
C GLU A 129 -10.62 -5.55 -10.44
N GLN A 130 -10.27 -6.76 -10.01
CA GLN A 130 -8.99 -7.39 -10.28
C GLN A 130 -9.21 -8.88 -10.56
N GLY A 131 -8.70 -9.36 -11.71
CA GLY A 131 -8.91 -10.75 -12.12
C GLY A 131 -10.39 -11.08 -12.29
N ASN A 132 -10.89 -11.98 -11.47
CA ASN A 132 -12.30 -12.44 -11.43
C ASN A 132 -13.06 -11.93 -10.21
N ALA A 133 -12.50 -11.01 -9.44
CA ALA A 133 -13.16 -10.42 -8.29
C ALA A 133 -13.57 -8.97 -8.58
N LEU A 134 -14.84 -8.65 -8.33
CA LEU A 134 -15.38 -7.30 -8.36
C LEU A 134 -15.84 -6.92 -6.95
N LEU A 135 -15.28 -5.83 -6.43
CA LEU A 135 -15.62 -5.24 -5.14
C LEU A 135 -16.42 -3.96 -5.34
N ILE A 136 -17.57 -3.87 -4.68
CA ILE A 136 -18.36 -2.63 -4.58
C ILE A 136 -18.69 -2.41 -3.10
N CYS A 137 -18.12 -1.37 -2.49
CA CYS A 137 -18.34 -1.06 -1.07
C CYS A 137 -18.17 0.43 -0.80
N LYS A 138 -18.49 0.87 0.42
CA LYS A 138 -18.14 2.24 0.86
C LYS A 138 -16.62 2.40 0.91
N LYS A 139 -16.09 3.49 0.35
CA LYS A 139 -14.62 3.73 0.25
C LYS A 139 -13.96 3.97 1.62
N ASP A 140 -14.72 4.51 2.59
CA ASP A 140 -14.18 4.94 3.88
C ASP A 140 -14.01 3.79 4.89
N ASP A 141 -14.59 2.61 4.64
CA ASP A 141 -14.51 1.47 5.55
C ASP A 141 -13.41 0.48 5.16
N GLN A 142 -12.17 0.87 5.41
CA GLN A 142 -10.99 0.02 5.10
C GLN A 142 -10.96 -1.29 5.91
N ASN A 143 -11.52 -1.30 7.13
CA ASN A 143 -11.56 -2.51 7.95
C ASN A 143 -12.57 -3.52 7.37
N ALA A 144 -13.69 -3.04 6.84
CA ALA A 144 -14.64 -3.90 6.15
C ALA A 144 -14.02 -4.52 4.89
N ILE A 145 -13.22 -3.78 4.11
CA ILE A 145 -12.56 -4.31 2.91
C ILE A 145 -11.66 -5.50 3.26
N ARG A 146 -10.83 -5.38 4.30
CA ARG A 146 -10.00 -6.49 4.77
C ARG A 146 -10.81 -7.71 5.18
N LYS A 147 -11.93 -7.48 5.87
CA LYS A 147 -12.86 -8.55 6.24
C LYS A 147 -13.46 -9.22 5.00
N PHE A 148 -13.88 -8.45 3.99
CA PHE A 148 -14.46 -9.00 2.76
C PHE A 148 -13.48 -9.90 2.01
N VAL A 149 -12.19 -9.50 1.93
CA VAL A 149 -11.14 -10.31 1.32
C VAL A 149 -10.99 -11.63 2.09
N ASN A 150 -10.86 -11.59 3.41
CA ASN A 150 -10.74 -12.79 4.25
C ASN A 150 -11.96 -13.71 4.13
N ASP A 151 -13.18 -13.15 4.13
CA ASP A 151 -14.42 -13.92 3.99
C ASP A 151 -14.51 -14.59 2.61
N ALA A 152 -14.07 -13.90 1.54
CA ALA A 152 -14.02 -14.45 0.19
C ALA A 152 -13.01 -15.60 0.09
N GLU A 153 -11.81 -15.41 0.62
CA GLU A 153 -10.77 -16.43 0.65
C GLU A 153 -11.21 -17.70 1.42
N MET A 154 -11.79 -17.52 2.61
CA MET A 154 -12.29 -18.64 3.41
C MET A 154 -13.42 -19.40 2.73
N LYS A 155 -14.28 -18.72 1.96
CA LYS A 155 -15.47 -19.33 1.37
C LYS A 155 -15.24 -19.90 -0.03
N PHE A 156 -14.37 -19.27 -0.82
CA PHE A 156 -14.18 -19.57 -2.25
C PHE A 156 -12.74 -19.96 -2.63
N GLY A 157 -11.81 -19.87 -1.68
CA GLY A 157 -10.39 -20.18 -1.85
C GLY A 157 -9.56 -18.98 -2.35
N GLU A 158 -8.24 -19.19 -2.41
CA GLU A 158 -7.23 -18.16 -2.71
C GLU A 158 -7.34 -17.50 -4.11
N LEU A 159 -8.16 -18.05 -5.01
CA LEU A 159 -8.39 -17.49 -6.35
C LEU A 159 -9.12 -16.13 -6.34
N TYR A 160 -9.67 -15.73 -5.20
CA TYR A 160 -10.47 -14.52 -5.05
C TYR A 160 -9.94 -13.56 -3.96
N SER A 161 -8.68 -13.74 -3.58
CA SER A 161 -7.99 -12.88 -2.58
C SER A 161 -6.95 -11.96 -3.22
#